data_070936762a84b7a3e19dac3a2798628c
#
_entry.id   070936762a84b7a3e19dac3a2798628c
#
_cell.length_a   1.000
_cell.length_b   1.000
_cell.length_c   1.000
_cell.angle_alpha   90.00
_cell.angle_beta   90.00
_cell.angle_gamma   90.00
#
_symmetry.space_group_name_H-M   'P 1'
#
loop_
_entity.id
_entity.type
_entity.pdbx_description
1 polymer ?
#
loop_
_entity_poly.entity_id
_entity_poly.type
_entity_poly.pdbx_seq_one_letter_code
_entity_poly.pdbx_strand_id
1 'polypeptide(L)'
;MILKKEQLLKNAAFEDVVKAGQKKVYPKMNELQSERWEREMDWIRLQRLQDGFLEMWNIVDTARTNMGATIGNARRGLENSMVAYSMGLTAHDPLQGEGLPAFPFPDINLPLNVGVAIDNENRNRLVQLAEVVYGKSMMRAGLPILRLNGIILEFYRC
;
A
#
# COMPACT_ATOMS: atom_id res chain seq x y z
N MET A 1 15.96 -11.87 17.14
CA MET A 1 14.68 -12.61 17.17
C MET A 1 14.58 -13.51 15.94
N ILE A 2 14.29 -14.79 16.15
CA ILE A 2 14.12 -15.75 15.05
C ILE A 2 12.68 -15.63 14.55
N LEU A 3 12.52 -15.32 13.27
CA LEU A 3 11.20 -15.26 12.64
C LEU A 3 10.71 -16.67 12.37
N LYS A 4 9.40 -16.89 12.53
CA LYS A 4 8.76 -18.14 12.15
C LYS A 4 8.84 -18.32 10.64
N LYS A 5 8.85 -19.57 10.18
CA LYS A 5 8.87 -19.89 8.75
C LYS A 5 7.77 -19.18 7.96
N GLU A 6 6.55 -19.12 8.51
CA GLU A 6 5.42 -18.44 7.90
C GLU A 6 5.71 -16.95 7.68
N GLN A 7 6.32 -16.30 8.69
CA GLN A 7 6.66 -14.88 8.58
C GLN A 7 7.73 -14.64 7.51
N LEU A 8 8.72 -15.51 7.42
CA LEU A 8 9.74 -15.42 6.37
C LEU A 8 9.14 -15.57 4.98
N LEU A 9 8.17 -16.47 4.81
CA LEU A 9 7.48 -16.67 3.54
C LEU A 9 6.64 -15.44 3.17
N LYS A 10 5.95 -14.82 4.12
CA LYS A 10 5.19 -13.60 3.88
C LYS A 10 6.10 -12.43 3.53
N ASN A 11 7.23 -12.30 4.22
CA ASN A 11 8.20 -11.26 3.91
C ASN A 11 8.77 -11.44 2.50
N ALA A 12 9.06 -12.67 2.11
CA ALA A 12 9.52 -12.98 0.76
C ALA A 12 8.47 -12.65 -0.30
N ALA A 13 7.20 -12.96 -0.02
CA ALA A 13 6.09 -12.62 -0.92
C ALA A 13 5.96 -11.10 -1.11
N PHE A 14 6.07 -10.32 -0.03
CA PHE A 14 6.07 -8.86 -0.10
C PHE A 14 7.22 -8.36 -0.99
N GLU A 15 8.45 -8.86 -0.75
CA GLU A 15 9.62 -8.46 -1.53
C GLU A 15 9.45 -8.79 -3.02
N ASP A 16 8.87 -9.95 -3.34
CA ASP A 16 8.62 -10.36 -4.72
C ASP A 16 7.61 -9.43 -5.42
N VAL A 17 6.53 -9.07 -4.75
CA VAL A 17 5.51 -8.16 -5.27
C VAL A 17 6.13 -6.78 -5.55
N VAL A 18 6.86 -6.25 -4.60
CA VAL A 18 7.49 -4.93 -4.71
C VAL A 18 8.53 -4.91 -5.82
N LYS A 19 9.33 -5.94 -5.90
CA LYS A 19 10.39 -6.06 -6.92
C LYS A 19 9.80 -6.14 -8.32
N ALA A 20 8.74 -6.92 -8.50
CA ALA A 20 8.05 -7.02 -9.78
C ALA A 20 7.46 -5.66 -10.19
N GLY A 21 6.83 -4.96 -9.26
CA GLY A 21 6.29 -3.63 -9.50
C GLY A 21 7.36 -2.60 -9.83
N GLN A 22 8.47 -2.62 -9.11
CA GLN A 22 9.59 -1.72 -9.34
C GLN A 22 10.17 -1.90 -10.75
N LYS A 23 10.36 -3.13 -11.19
CA LYS A 23 10.84 -3.40 -12.55
C LYS A 23 9.90 -2.86 -13.62
N LYS A 24 8.60 -2.88 -13.35
CA LYS A 24 7.58 -2.42 -14.29
C LYS A 24 7.53 -0.89 -14.36
N VAL A 25 7.53 -0.19 -13.23
CA VAL A 25 7.29 1.26 -13.18
C VAL A 25 8.56 2.10 -13.03
N TYR A 26 9.61 1.56 -12.41
CA TYR A 26 10.88 2.24 -12.19
C TYR A 26 12.05 1.37 -12.66
N PRO A 27 12.11 1.01 -13.96
CA PRO A 27 13.18 0.14 -14.45
C PRO A 27 14.56 0.78 -14.39
N LYS A 28 14.62 2.12 -14.38
CA LYS A 28 15.85 2.90 -14.32
C LYS A 28 15.68 4.04 -13.34
N MET A 29 16.21 3.87 -12.14
CA MET A 29 16.23 4.94 -11.14
C MET A 29 17.58 5.61 -11.13
N ASN A 30 17.59 6.95 -10.99
CA ASN A 30 18.83 7.66 -10.71
C ASN A 30 19.22 7.44 -9.24
N GLU A 31 20.38 7.98 -8.85
CA GLU A 31 20.92 7.78 -7.50
C GLU A 31 19.98 8.28 -6.40
N LEU A 32 19.42 9.47 -6.55
CA LEU A 32 18.51 10.04 -5.55
C LEU A 32 17.22 9.22 -5.43
N GLN A 33 16.69 8.77 -6.55
CA GLN A 33 15.49 7.92 -6.57
C GLN A 33 15.78 6.57 -5.93
N SER A 34 16.95 5.98 -6.19
CA SER A 34 17.35 4.70 -5.57
C SER A 34 17.51 4.83 -4.07
N GLU A 35 18.10 5.93 -3.59
CA GLU A 35 18.23 6.20 -2.15
C GLU A 35 16.86 6.36 -1.50
N ARG A 36 15.94 7.08 -2.14
CA ARG A 36 14.57 7.24 -1.64
C ARG A 36 13.83 5.92 -1.58
N TRP A 37 13.95 5.11 -2.62
CA TRP A 37 13.35 3.77 -2.66
C TRP A 37 13.84 2.92 -1.50
N GLU A 38 15.14 2.87 -1.28
CA GLU A 38 15.73 2.09 -0.18
C GLU A 38 15.29 2.61 1.18
N ARG A 39 15.16 3.93 1.35
CA ARG A 39 14.66 4.50 2.60
C ARG A 39 13.22 4.08 2.88
N GLU A 40 12.36 4.07 1.87
CA GLU A 40 10.99 3.59 2.02
C GLU A 40 10.96 2.11 2.38
N MET A 41 11.72 1.30 1.66
CA MET A 41 11.78 -0.15 1.92
C MET A 41 12.33 -0.45 3.31
N ASP A 42 13.40 0.22 3.71
CA ASP A 42 14.00 0.03 5.03
C ASP A 42 13.03 0.42 6.14
N TRP A 43 12.29 1.52 5.96
CA TRP A 43 11.29 1.93 6.94
C TRP A 43 10.20 0.88 7.09
N ILE A 44 9.67 0.35 5.99
CA ILE A 44 8.64 -0.69 6.02
C ILE A 44 9.17 -1.95 6.74
N ARG A 45 10.40 -2.36 6.44
CA ARG A 45 11.04 -3.52 7.08
C ARG A 45 11.28 -3.31 8.57
N LEU A 46 11.80 -2.15 8.95
CA LEU A 46 12.05 -1.80 10.35
C LEU A 46 10.77 -1.78 11.17
N GLN A 47 9.70 -1.24 10.61
CA GLN A 47 8.41 -1.19 11.28
C GLN A 47 7.65 -2.52 11.21
N ARG A 48 8.20 -3.52 10.51
CA ARG A 48 7.59 -4.84 10.30
C ARG A 48 6.20 -4.75 9.68
N LEU A 49 6.07 -3.94 8.63
CA LEU A 49 4.81 -3.68 7.95
C LEU A 49 4.65 -4.47 6.64
N GLN A 50 5.53 -5.45 6.38
CA GLN A 50 5.48 -6.23 5.14
C GLN A 50 4.11 -6.92 4.98
N ASP A 51 3.60 -7.53 6.05
CA ASP A 51 2.29 -8.19 6.01
C ASP A 51 1.16 -7.22 5.70
N GLY A 52 1.15 -6.07 6.37
CA GLY A 52 0.12 -5.04 6.15
C GLY A 52 0.14 -4.52 4.72
N PHE A 53 1.31 -4.24 4.17
CA PHE A 53 1.44 -3.81 2.77
C PHE A 53 1.03 -4.92 1.80
N LEU A 54 1.38 -6.17 2.07
CA LEU A 54 0.97 -7.31 1.25
C LEU A 54 -0.54 -7.50 1.28
N GLU A 55 -1.16 -7.31 2.43
CA GLU A 55 -2.62 -7.37 2.58
C GLU A 55 -3.31 -6.25 1.80
N MET A 56 -2.79 -5.02 1.87
CA MET A 56 -3.30 -3.91 1.04
C MET A 56 -3.19 -4.24 -0.45
N TRP A 57 -2.04 -4.76 -0.87
CA TRP A 57 -1.84 -5.15 -2.26
C TRP A 57 -2.86 -6.20 -2.68
N ASN A 58 -3.08 -7.21 -1.85
CA ASN A 58 -4.05 -8.27 -2.15
C ASN A 58 -5.46 -7.70 -2.34
N ILE A 59 -5.88 -6.77 -1.49
CA ILE A 59 -7.18 -6.12 -1.59
C ILE A 59 -7.29 -5.33 -2.90
N VAL A 60 -6.33 -4.47 -3.16
CA VAL A 60 -6.36 -3.56 -4.33
C VAL A 60 -6.18 -4.32 -5.64
N ASP A 61 -5.28 -5.31 -5.66
CA ASP A 61 -5.06 -6.13 -6.85
C ASP A 61 -6.30 -6.96 -7.19
N THR A 62 -6.95 -7.52 -6.18
CA THR A 62 -8.22 -8.23 -6.36
C THR A 62 -9.29 -7.30 -6.94
N ALA A 63 -9.38 -6.07 -6.44
CA ALA A 63 -10.32 -5.10 -6.99
C ALA A 63 -10.05 -4.84 -8.46
N ARG A 64 -8.79 -4.65 -8.83
CA ARG A 64 -8.40 -4.36 -10.21
C ARG A 64 -8.61 -5.57 -11.13
N THR A 65 -8.18 -6.75 -10.72
CA THR A 65 -8.17 -7.93 -11.59
C THR A 65 -9.50 -8.67 -11.61
N ASN A 66 -10.19 -8.77 -10.48
CA ASN A 66 -11.40 -9.60 -10.36
C ASN A 66 -12.70 -8.80 -10.42
N MET A 67 -12.66 -7.49 -10.12
CA MET A 67 -13.85 -6.65 -10.11
C MET A 67 -13.86 -5.62 -11.23
N GLY A 68 -12.75 -5.48 -11.97
CA GLY A 68 -12.62 -4.43 -12.97
C GLY A 68 -12.64 -3.03 -12.37
N ALA A 69 -12.26 -2.89 -11.11
CA ALA A 69 -12.27 -1.60 -10.42
C ALA A 69 -11.17 -0.67 -10.93
N THR A 70 -11.48 0.62 -10.91
CA THR A 70 -10.49 1.68 -11.17
C THR A 70 -9.89 2.10 -9.84
N ILE A 71 -8.56 2.12 -9.77
CA ILE A 71 -7.82 2.60 -8.60
C ILE A 71 -7.40 4.05 -8.89
N GLY A 72 -7.81 4.94 -8.01
CA GLY A 72 -7.47 6.36 -8.13
C GLY A 72 -6.22 6.74 -7.38
N ASN A 73 -6.03 8.05 -7.21
CA ASN A 73 -4.91 8.58 -6.45
C ASN A 73 -5.10 8.29 -4.96
N ALA A 74 -4.11 7.65 -4.38
CA ALA A 74 -4.16 7.30 -2.95
C ALA A 74 -4.24 8.55 -2.09
N ARG A 75 -4.70 8.36 -0.88
CA ARG A 75 -4.82 9.39 0.14
C ARG A 75 -3.99 9.02 1.36
N ARG A 76 -3.64 10.00 2.14
CA ARG A 76 -3.11 9.86 3.49
C ARG A 76 -1.93 8.89 3.60
N GLY A 77 -0.75 9.38 3.19
CA GLY A 77 0.51 8.68 3.40
C GLY A 77 0.99 7.82 2.23
N LEU A 78 0.12 7.43 1.31
CA LEU A 78 0.53 6.63 0.15
C LEU A 78 0.81 7.47 -1.09
N GLU A 79 0.32 8.70 -1.16
CA GLU A 79 0.42 9.55 -2.34
C GLU A 79 1.84 9.93 -2.74
N ASN A 80 2.77 9.95 -1.78
CA ASN A 80 4.18 10.28 -2.01
C ASN A 80 5.09 9.06 -2.03
N SER A 81 4.54 7.85 -1.99
CA SER A 81 5.32 6.63 -1.86
C SER A 81 5.61 5.99 -3.21
N MET A 82 6.90 5.84 -3.53
CA MET A 82 7.33 5.08 -4.71
C MET A 82 6.96 3.61 -4.57
N VAL A 83 7.09 3.05 -3.36
CA VAL A 83 6.74 1.65 -3.10
C VAL A 83 5.24 1.43 -3.31
N ALA A 84 4.39 2.32 -2.78
CA ALA A 84 2.95 2.22 -2.97
C ALA A 84 2.55 2.29 -4.46
N TYR A 85 3.17 3.19 -5.22
CA TYR A 85 2.93 3.27 -6.67
C TYR A 85 3.35 1.98 -7.38
N SER A 86 4.51 1.43 -7.03
CA SER A 86 4.99 0.18 -7.62
C SER A 86 4.06 -1.00 -7.32
N MET A 87 3.39 -0.99 -6.18
CA MET A 87 2.42 -2.01 -5.79
C MET A 87 1.03 -1.78 -6.38
N GLY A 88 0.83 -0.68 -7.11
CA GLY A 88 -0.48 -0.34 -7.67
C GLY A 88 -1.48 0.18 -6.65
N LEU A 89 -1.03 0.66 -5.50
CA LEU A 89 -1.91 1.20 -4.45
C LEU A 89 -2.36 2.63 -4.72
N THR A 90 -1.72 3.31 -5.65
CA THR A 90 -2.06 4.66 -6.10
C THR A 90 -1.86 4.76 -7.60
N ALA A 91 -2.71 5.53 -8.27
CA ALA A 91 -2.62 5.75 -9.71
C ALA A 91 -1.57 6.81 -10.08
N HIS A 92 -1.25 7.72 -9.16
CA HIS A 92 -0.32 8.80 -9.41
C HIS A 92 1.10 8.40 -9.06
N ASP A 93 2.03 8.59 -10.01
CA ASP A 93 3.46 8.41 -9.80
C ASP A 93 4.01 9.60 -9.02
N PRO A 94 4.53 9.42 -7.79
CA PRO A 94 5.06 10.53 -7.01
C PRO A 94 6.29 11.19 -7.64
N LEU A 95 6.92 10.57 -8.63
CA LEU A 95 8.09 11.13 -9.32
C LEU A 95 7.73 11.98 -10.55
N GLN A 96 6.45 12.19 -10.85
CA GLN A 96 6.03 12.97 -12.01
C GLN A 96 6.23 14.49 -11.86
N GLY A 97 6.59 14.95 -10.67
CA GLY A 97 6.87 16.36 -10.45
C GLY A 97 8.36 16.68 -10.55
N GLU A 98 8.70 17.92 -10.21
CA GLU A 98 10.10 18.32 -10.08
C GLU A 98 10.65 17.86 -8.73
N GLY A 99 11.72 17.07 -8.76
CA GLY A 99 12.36 16.56 -7.57
C GLY A 99 11.60 15.44 -6.88
N LEU A 100 12.11 15.03 -5.73
CA LEU A 100 11.49 14.00 -4.92
C LEU A 100 10.45 14.63 -3.99
N PRO A 101 9.26 14.04 -3.86
CA PRO A 101 8.29 14.50 -2.87
C PRO A 101 8.77 14.22 -1.44
N ALA A 102 8.09 14.80 -0.45
CA ALA A 102 8.39 14.54 0.95
C ALA A 102 8.32 13.05 1.25
N PHE A 103 9.12 12.58 2.21
CA PHE A 103 9.09 11.19 2.64
C PHE A 103 7.68 10.84 3.15
N PRO A 104 7.04 9.76 2.64
CA PRO A 104 5.63 9.52 2.89
C PRO A 104 5.31 9.03 4.29
N PHE A 105 6.27 8.39 4.94
CA PHE A 105 6.02 7.72 6.21
C PHE A 105 6.55 8.56 7.35
N PRO A 106 5.65 9.03 8.22
CA PRO A 106 6.06 9.83 9.36
C PRO A 106 6.77 8.98 10.41
N ASP A 107 7.60 9.63 11.22
CA ASP A 107 8.26 8.99 12.36
C ASP A 107 7.28 8.98 13.53
N ILE A 108 6.27 8.12 13.44
CA ILE A 108 5.19 8.02 14.42
C ILE A 108 4.97 6.59 14.88
N ASN A 109 4.16 6.47 15.93
CA ASN A 109 3.72 5.20 16.45
C ASN A 109 2.75 4.50 15.51
N LEU A 110 2.83 3.17 15.45
CA LEU A 110 1.86 2.35 14.75
C LEU A 110 0.52 2.31 15.50
N PRO A 111 -0.61 2.10 14.83
CA PRO A 111 -0.75 1.69 13.43
C PRO A 111 -0.59 2.84 12.44
N LEU A 112 -0.10 2.51 11.26
CA LEU A 112 -0.01 3.44 10.14
C LEU A 112 -1.39 3.64 9.52
N ASN A 113 -1.85 4.89 9.43
CA ASN A 113 -3.12 5.20 8.78
C ASN A 113 -2.86 5.60 7.33
N VAL A 114 -3.47 4.89 6.40
CA VAL A 114 -3.31 5.14 4.96
C VAL A 114 -4.65 4.99 4.25
N GLY A 115 -4.76 5.60 3.07
CA GLY A 115 -6.00 5.56 2.29
C GLY A 115 -5.77 5.22 0.85
N VAL A 116 -6.59 4.30 0.32
CA VAL A 116 -6.68 3.99 -1.11
C VAL A 116 -7.98 4.54 -1.66
N ALA A 117 -8.02 4.82 -2.97
CA ALA A 117 -9.20 5.35 -3.64
C ALA A 117 -9.69 4.36 -4.68
N ILE A 118 -10.96 4.01 -4.60
CA ILE A 118 -11.61 3.01 -5.45
C ILE A 118 -12.81 3.68 -6.12
N ASP A 119 -13.08 3.34 -7.38
CA ASP A 119 -14.23 3.89 -8.08
C ASP A 119 -15.53 3.65 -7.31
N ASN A 120 -16.46 4.57 -7.50
CA ASN A 120 -17.69 4.65 -6.70
C ASN A 120 -18.53 3.38 -6.75
N GLU A 121 -18.57 2.70 -7.89
CA GLU A 121 -19.37 1.48 -8.07
C GLU A 121 -18.81 0.29 -7.29
N ASN A 122 -17.51 0.23 -7.10
CA ASN A 122 -16.84 -0.94 -6.55
C ASN A 122 -16.39 -0.79 -5.09
N ARG A 123 -16.31 0.43 -4.57
CA ARG A 123 -15.74 0.65 -3.23
C ARG A 123 -16.44 -0.14 -2.14
N ASN A 124 -17.75 -0.03 -2.05
CA ASN A 124 -18.49 -0.71 -0.97
C ASN A 124 -18.44 -2.22 -1.10
N ARG A 125 -18.51 -2.72 -2.33
CA ARG A 125 -18.40 -4.15 -2.62
C ARG A 125 -17.02 -4.69 -2.25
N LEU A 126 -15.97 -3.91 -2.52
CA LEU A 126 -14.61 -4.29 -2.15
C LEU A 126 -14.46 -4.38 -0.64
N VAL A 127 -15.01 -3.42 0.10
CA VAL A 127 -14.99 -3.44 1.57
C VAL A 127 -15.66 -4.72 2.08
N GLN A 128 -16.82 -5.08 1.54
CA GLN A 128 -17.53 -6.29 1.93
C GLN A 128 -16.70 -7.55 1.67
N LEU A 129 -16.04 -7.64 0.52
CA LEU A 129 -15.18 -8.78 0.20
C LEU A 129 -13.96 -8.83 1.12
N ALA A 130 -13.36 -7.70 1.41
CA ALA A 130 -12.21 -7.62 2.31
C ALA A 130 -12.56 -8.04 3.73
N GLU A 131 -13.77 -7.71 4.19
CA GLU A 131 -14.25 -8.12 5.52
C GLU A 131 -14.28 -9.63 5.71
N VAL A 132 -14.55 -10.38 4.65
CA VAL A 132 -14.60 -11.85 4.70
C VAL A 132 -13.23 -12.42 5.10
N VAL A 133 -12.15 -11.77 4.65
CA VAL A 133 -10.78 -12.26 4.86
C VAL A 133 -10.13 -11.61 6.09
N TYR A 134 -10.35 -10.32 6.30
CA TYR A 134 -9.58 -9.52 7.27
C TYR A 134 -10.39 -9.07 8.48
N GLY A 135 -11.68 -9.38 8.53
CA GLY A 135 -12.53 -8.99 9.64
C GLY A 135 -13.39 -7.76 9.35
N LYS A 136 -14.27 -7.43 10.27
CA LYS A 136 -15.25 -6.36 10.08
C LYS A 136 -14.60 -5.00 9.92
N SER A 137 -15.08 -4.24 8.95
CA SER A 137 -14.77 -2.82 8.82
C SER A 137 -15.54 -2.00 9.85
N MET A 138 -15.05 -0.79 10.08
CA MET A 138 -15.70 0.21 10.92
C MET A 138 -15.87 1.49 10.11
N MET A 139 -16.76 2.37 10.53
CA MET A 139 -16.87 3.70 9.95
C MET A 139 -16.13 4.71 10.82
N ARG A 140 -15.32 5.55 10.19
CA ARG A 140 -14.60 6.63 10.88
C ARG A 140 -14.61 7.86 9.98
N ALA A 141 -15.18 8.96 10.48
CA ALA A 141 -15.29 10.21 9.72
C ALA A 141 -15.94 10.01 8.33
N GLY A 142 -16.96 9.15 8.27
CA GLY A 142 -17.69 8.88 7.03
C GLY A 142 -17.01 7.89 6.07
N LEU A 143 -15.89 7.30 6.46
CA LEU A 143 -15.15 6.36 5.62
C LEU A 143 -15.12 4.97 6.25
N PRO A 144 -15.29 3.91 5.44
CA PRO A 144 -14.98 2.57 5.92
C PRO A 144 -13.49 2.45 6.20
N ILE A 145 -13.13 1.86 7.31
CA ILE A 145 -11.75 1.53 7.65
C ILE A 145 -11.63 0.05 7.97
N LEU A 146 -10.48 -0.51 7.66
CA LEU A 146 -10.18 -1.92 7.92
C LEU A 146 -8.84 -2.03 8.63
N ARG A 147 -8.80 -2.82 9.70
CA ARG A 147 -7.55 -3.07 10.43
C ARG A 147 -6.79 -4.22 9.77
N LEU A 148 -5.57 -3.94 9.37
CA LEU A 148 -4.61 -4.90 8.85
C LEU A 148 -3.44 -5.01 9.83
N ASN A 149 -2.43 -5.80 9.49
CA ASN A 149 -1.25 -5.93 10.35
C ASN A 149 -0.45 -4.62 10.39
N GLY A 150 -0.57 -3.88 11.50
CA GLY A 150 0.11 -2.62 11.73
C GLY A 150 -0.42 -1.44 10.91
N ILE A 151 -1.51 -1.62 10.16
CA ILE A 151 -2.06 -0.63 9.25
C ILE A 151 -3.56 -0.48 9.49
N ILE A 152 -4.05 0.75 9.42
CA ILE A 152 -5.47 1.04 9.30
C ILE A 152 -5.68 1.57 7.89
N LEU A 153 -6.43 0.83 7.09
CA LEU A 153 -6.69 1.16 5.69
C LEU A 153 -8.04 1.88 5.57
N GLU A 154 -8.01 3.08 4.99
CA GLU A 154 -9.21 3.87 4.70
C GLU A 154 -9.58 3.68 3.23
N PHE A 155 -10.89 3.52 2.97
CA PHE A 155 -11.40 3.30 1.61
C PHE A 155 -12.11 4.58 1.13
N TYR A 156 -11.44 5.33 0.28
CA TYR A 156 -11.98 6.53 -0.36
C TYR A 156 -12.65 6.18 -1.67
N ARG A 157 -13.55 7.05 -2.12
CA ARG A 157 -14.09 7.04 -3.49
C ARG A 157 -13.26 7.97 -4.35
N CYS A 158 -12.96 7.54 -5.58
CA CYS A 158 -12.30 8.43 -6.55
C CYS A 158 -13.29 9.05 -7.54
#